data_fa42275dd316519a25b9cb90ad1f3266
#
_entry.id   fa42275dd316519a25b9cb90ad1f3266
#
_cell.length_a   1.000
_cell.length_b   1.000
_cell.length_c   1.000
_cell.angle_alpha   90.00
_cell.angle_beta   90.00
_cell.angle_gamma   90.00
#
_symmetry.space_group_name_H-M   'P 1'
#
loop_
_entity.id
_entity.type
_entity.pdbx_description
1 polymer ?
#
loop_
_entity_poly.entity_id
_entity_poly.type
_entity_poly.pdbx_seq_one_letter_code
_entity_poly.pdbx_strand_id
1 'polypeptide(L)'
;MDESLAEASIDVSGRPFLVFNADFSDDKIGDFDTQVTEEFFRAFAFNAGITLHINLKYGSNDHHKCEAIFKAVAHAVKDAICENRDGVLSTKGVL
;
A
#
# COMPACT_ATOMS: atom_id res chain seq x y z
N MET A 1 8.38 10.66 1.96
CA MET A 1 8.14 11.73 2.96
C MET A 1 9.43 12.05 3.66
N ASP A 2 9.98 13.18 3.35
CA ASP A 2 11.26 13.65 3.90
C ASP A 2 12.34 12.57 3.80
N GLU A 3 12.80 12.03 4.94
CA GLU A 3 13.84 11.02 4.95
C GLU A 3 13.31 9.60 4.73
N SER A 4 11.99 9.43 4.66
CA SER A 4 11.37 8.10 4.54
C SER A 4 10.93 7.83 3.11
N LEU A 5 11.21 6.63 2.64
CA LEU A 5 10.81 6.20 1.31
C LEU A 5 10.13 4.85 1.37
N ALA A 6 8.95 4.75 0.78
CA ALA A 6 8.23 3.50 0.68
C ALA A 6 7.83 3.24 -0.75
N GLU A 7 7.68 1.96 -1.09
CA GLU A 7 7.19 1.52 -2.39
C GLU A 7 5.98 0.63 -2.18
N ALA A 8 5.03 0.71 -3.11
CA ALA A 8 3.89 -0.17 -3.09
C ALA A 8 3.58 -0.64 -4.50
N SER A 9 3.20 -1.91 -4.61
CA SER A 9 2.80 -2.51 -5.88
C SER A 9 1.48 -3.24 -5.69
N ILE A 10 0.61 -3.13 -6.67
CA ILE A 10 -0.69 -3.77 -6.63
C ILE A 10 -0.84 -4.68 -7.85
N ASP A 11 -1.28 -5.91 -7.59
CA ASP A 11 -1.66 -6.84 -8.64
C ASP A 11 -3.16 -7.10 -8.48
N VAL A 12 -3.93 -6.70 -9.49
CA VAL A 12 -5.39 -6.87 -9.46
C VAL A 12 -5.69 -8.27 -9.98
N SER A 13 -5.50 -9.25 -9.12
CA SER A 13 -5.58 -10.66 -9.51
C SER A 13 -6.81 -11.38 -9.00
N GLY A 14 -7.56 -10.75 -8.11
CA GLY A 14 -8.65 -11.43 -7.43
C GLY A 14 -8.18 -12.36 -6.33
N ARG A 15 -6.87 -12.44 -6.09
CA ARG A 15 -6.29 -13.25 -5.03
C ARG A 15 -5.73 -12.33 -3.94
N PRO A 16 -6.47 -12.17 -2.84
CA PRO A 16 -6.04 -11.23 -1.80
C PRO A 16 -4.80 -11.72 -1.08
N PHE A 17 -3.84 -10.84 -0.94
CA PHE A 17 -2.61 -11.14 -0.20
C PHE A 17 -1.92 -9.83 0.16
N LEU A 18 -1.26 -9.82 1.31
CA LEU A 18 -0.48 -8.67 1.73
C LEU A 18 0.94 -9.08 2.05
N VAL A 19 1.90 -8.40 1.45
CA VAL A 19 3.30 -8.44 1.87
C VAL A 19 3.60 -7.07 2.48
N PHE A 20 3.96 -7.06 3.75
CA PHE A 20 4.18 -5.82 4.48
C PHE A 20 5.57 -5.84 5.09
N ASN A 21 6.51 -5.17 4.44
CA ASN A 21 7.89 -5.06 4.89
C ASN A 21 8.16 -3.65 5.38
N ALA A 22 7.82 -3.41 6.64
CA ALA A 22 8.04 -2.12 7.25
C ALA A 22 8.25 -2.31 8.75
N ASP A 23 9.25 -1.62 9.28
CA ASP A 23 9.56 -1.64 10.69
C ASP A 23 9.33 -0.26 11.28
N PHE A 24 8.67 -0.23 12.43
CA PHE A 24 8.49 0.99 13.20
C PHE A 24 9.34 0.89 14.45
N SER A 25 9.90 2.03 14.88
CA SER A 25 10.74 2.09 16.06
C SER A 25 9.92 1.92 17.33
N ASP A 26 8.71 2.46 17.34
CA ASP A 26 7.82 2.45 18.49
C ASP A 26 6.51 1.77 18.15
N ASP A 27 5.82 1.30 19.21
CA ASP A 27 4.51 0.70 19.04
C ASP A 27 3.44 1.72 18.71
N LYS A 28 3.69 2.99 19.02
CA LYS A 28 2.71 4.05 18.83
C LYS A 28 3.31 5.30 18.25
N ILE A 29 2.51 5.98 17.44
CA ILE A 29 2.78 7.34 16.97
C ILE A 29 1.70 8.20 17.63
N GLY A 30 2.07 8.87 18.73
CA GLY A 30 1.07 9.52 19.57
C GLY A 30 0.14 8.45 20.14
N ASP A 31 -1.14 8.54 19.87
CA ASP A 31 -2.13 7.54 20.28
C ASP A 31 -2.36 6.45 19.24
N PHE A 32 -1.74 6.59 18.08
CA PHE A 32 -1.93 5.64 16.98
C PHE A 32 -1.02 4.43 17.13
N ASP A 33 -1.60 3.24 17.19
CA ASP A 33 -0.86 1.99 17.27
C ASP A 33 -0.31 1.64 15.88
N THR A 34 1.02 1.54 15.76
CA THR A 34 1.66 1.30 14.47
C THR A 34 1.24 -0.05 13.86
N GLN A 35 0.85 -1.00 14.70
CA GLN A 35 0.40 -2.30 14.22
C GLN A 35 -0.91 -2.20 13.43
N VAL A 36 -1.71 -1.18 13.71
CA VAL A 36 -2.96 -0.94 12.98
C VAL A 36 -2.67 -0.66 11.50
N THR A 37 -1.50 -0.11 11.19
CA THR A 37 -1.12 0.15 9.79
C THR A 37 -1.14 -1.14 8.96
N GLU A 38 -0.49 -2.17 9.47
CA GLU A 38 -0.47 -3.45 8.77
C GLU A 38 -1.86 -4.05 8.68
N GLU A 39 -2.62 -4.00 9.76
CA GLU A 39 -3.98 -4.55 9.80
C GLU A 39 -4.91 -3.81 8.84
N PHE A 40 -4.74 -2.49 8.74
CA PHE A 40 -5.52 -1.70 7.82
C PHE A 40 -5.28 -2.15 6.37
N PHE A 41 -4.03 -2.32 5.99
CA PHE A 41 -3.71 -2.70 4.61
C PHE A 41 -4.07 -4.15 4.33
N ARG A 42 -4.03 -5.02 5.34
CA ARG A 42 -4.49 -6.39 5.17
C ARG A 42 -5.98 -6.41 4.87
N ALA A 43 -6.77 -5.66 5.63
CA ALA A 43 -8.20 -5.56 5.40
C ALA A 43 -8.49 -4.97 4.03
N PHE A 44 -7.74 -3.95 3.64
CA PHE A 44 -7.90 -3.32 2.34
C PHE A 44 -7.62 -4.32 1.22
N ALA A 45 -6.51 -5.04 1.29
CA ALA A 45 -6.15 -6.00 0.26
C ALA A 45 -7.19 -7.11 0.13
N PHE A 46 -7.68 -7.61 1.26
CA PHE A 46 -8.64 -8.70 1.25
C PHE A 46 -10.01 -8.26 0.75
N ASN A 47 -10.44 -7.05 1.12
CA ASN A 47 -11.73 -6.56 0.67
C ASN A 47 -11.70 -6.14 -0.81
N ALA A 48 -10.58 -5.66 -1.28
CA ALA A 48 -10.44 -5.27 -2.68
C ALA A 48 -10.09 -6.45 -3.60
N GLY A 49 -9.71 -7.59 -3.05
CA GLY A 49 -9.33 -8.74 -3.85
C GLY A 49 -8.03 -8.54 -4.60
N ILE A 50 -7.08 -7.87 -3.98
CA ILE A 50 -5.80 -7.54 -4.63
C ILE A 50 -4.64 -8.14 -3.87
N THR A 51 -3.53 -8.34 -4.58
CA THR A 51 -2.25 -8.61 -3.95
C THR A 51 -1.55 -7.28 -3.79
N LEU A 52 -1.22 -6.94 -2.54
CA LEU A 52 -0.60 -5.66 -2.22
C LEU A 52 0.77 -5.90 -1.59
N HIS A 53 1.80 -5.32 -2.20
CA HIS A 53 3.16 -5.37 -1.67
C HIS A 53 3.54 -3.99 -1.18
N ILE A 54 3.97 -3.90 0.07
CA ILE A 54 4.43 -2.66 0.67
C ILE A 54 5.83 -2.87 1.19
N ASN A 55 6.76 -2.04 0.74
CA ASN A 55 8.14 -2.08 1.18
C ASN A 55 8.59 -0.72 1.64
N LEU A 56 8.90 -0.59 2.92
CA LEU A 56 9.55 0.59 3.45
C LEU A 56 11.04 0.44 3.16
N LYS A 57 11.56 1.29 2.31
CA LYS A 57 12.96 1.20 1.90
C LYS A 57 13.88 1.73 2.99
N TYR A 58 13.52 2.85 3.60
CA TYR A 58 14.25 3.43 4.72
C TYR A 58 13.44 4.57 5.34
N GLY A 59 13.86 4.98 6.53
CA GLY A 59 13.26 6.07 7.25
C GLY A 59 13.68 6.01 8.71
N SER A 60 13.58 7.14 9.41
CA SER A 60 13.95 7.22 10.82
C SER A 60 12.79 7.63 11.72
N ASN A 61 11.85 8.41 11.21
CA ASN A 61 10.72 8.91 11.97
C ASN A 61 9.48 8.08 11.64
N ASP A 62 8.86 7.49 12.66
CA ASP A 62 7.72 6.59 12.46
C ASP A 62 6.55 7.27 11.79
N HIS A 63 6.27 8.52 12.12
CA HIS A 63 5.20 9.27 11.49
C HIS A 63 5.48 9.44 9.99
N HIS A 64 6.73 9.79 9.66
CA HIS A 64 7.14 9.91 8.25
C HIS A 64 7.06 8.58 7.52
N LYS A 65 7.46 7.50 8.19
CA LYS A 65 7.36 6.15 7.61
C LYS A 65 5.91 5.81 7.29
N CYS A 66 5.02 6.06 8.22
CA CYS A 66 3.61 5.75 8.04
C CYS A 66 3.02 6.56 6.90
N GLU A 67 3.32 7.87 6.86
CA GLU A 67 2.84 8.72 5.78
C GLU A 67 3.39 8.28 4.43
N ALA A 68 4.67 7.90 4.37
CA ALA A 68 5.29 7.43 3.13
C ALA A 68 4.58 6.18 2.63
N ILE A 69 4.24 5.27 3.53
CA ILE A 69 3.53 4.05 3.17
C ILE A 69 2.15 4.36 2.61
N PHE A 70 1.37 5.21 3.30
CA PHE A 70 0.04 5.56 2.83
C PHE A 70 0.08 6.27 1.48
N LYS A 71 1.05 7.16 1.29
CA LYS A 71 1.21 7.85 0.01
C LYS A 71 1.60 6.89 -1.11
N ALA A 72 2.51 5.96 -0.83
CA ALA A 72 2.92 4.97 -1.82
C ALA A 72 1.73 4.11 -2.26
N VAL A 73 0.91 3.66 -1.31
CA VAL A 73 -0.26 2.86 -1.63
C VAL A 73 -1.28 3.69 -2.41
N ALA A 74 -1.49 4.96 -2.02
CA ALA A 74 -2.42 5.82 -2.73
C ALA A 74 -2.00 6.01 -4.19
N HIS A 75 -0.71 6.18 -4.45
CA HIS A 75 -0.21 6.27 -5.83
C HIS A 75 -0.42 4.96 -6.58
N ALA A 76 -0.14 3.82 -5.94
CA ALA A 76 -0.33 2.52 -6.57
C ALA A 76 -1.80 2.28 -6.91
N VAL A 77 -2.71 2.67 -6.02
CA VAL A 77 -4.15 2.54 -6.26
C VAL A 77 -4.57 3.42 -7.43
N LYS A 78 -4.10 4.64 -7.45
CA LYS A 78 -4.41 5.57 -8.54
C LYS A 78 -3.94 5.01 -9.88
N ASP A 79 -2.71 4.51 -9.92
CA ASP A 79 -2.16 3.94 -11.15
C ASP A 79 -2.95 2.70 -11.58
N ALA A 80 -3.34 1.85 -10.64
CA ALA A 80 -4.11 0.66 -10.94
C ALA A 80 -5.48 1.01 -11.52
N ILE A 81 -6.13 2.03 -10.97
CA ILE A 81 -7.43 2.48 -11.46
C ILE A 81 -7.29 3.05 -12.86
N CYS A 82 -6.29 3.86 -13.10
CA CYS A 82 -6.05 4.45 -14.42
C CYS A 82 -5.73 3.37 -15.45
N GLU A 83 -4.87 2.42 -15.07
CA GLU A 83 -4.50 1.30 -15.93
C GLU A 83 -5.69 0.44 -16.29
N ASN A 84 -6.50 0.10 -15.29
CA ASN A 84 -7.69 -0.72 -15.53
C ASN A 84 -8.68 -0.04 -16.46
N ARG A 85 -8.83 1.26 -16.32
CA ARG A 85 -9.73 2.01 -17.17
C ARG A 85 -9.24 1.98 -18.61
N ASP A 86 -7.95 2.19 -18.81
CA ASP A 86 -7.35 2.12 -20.13
C ASP A 86 -7.33 0.70 -20.65
N GLY A 87 -7.03 -0.26 -19.79
CA GLY A 87 -7.00 -1.65 -20.14
C GLY A 87 -8.35 -2.19 -20.56
N VAL A 88 -9.40 -1.82 -19.83
CA VAL A 88 -10.75 -2.25 -20.17
C VAL A 88 -11.15 -1.70 -21.52
N LEU A 89 -10.75 -0.46 -21.79
CA LEU A 89 -11.06 0.14 -23.08
C LEU A 89 -10.27 -0.52 -24.19
N SER A 90 -9.12 -1.04 -23.88
CA SER A 90 -8.26 -1.62 -24.90
C SER A 90 -8.52 -3.09 -25.08
N THR A 91 -8.89 -3.72 -24.08
CA THR A 91 -9.12 -5.14 -24.17
C THR A 91 -10.57 -5.39 -24.33
N LYS A 92 -10.33 -5.13 -23.86
CA LYS A 92 -11.04 -5.45 -23.25
C LYS A 92 -11.69 -5.68 -23.10
N GLY A 93 -11.75 -5.79 -23.29
CA GLY A 93 -12.17 -6.08 -22.75
C GLY A 93 -12.04 -6.57 -21.95
N VAL A 94 -11.62 -6.66 -21.85
CA VAL A 94 -11.29 -6.96 -21.07
C VAL A 94 -11.20 -7.31 -20.36
N LEU A 95 -11.08 -7.68 -20.18
CA LEU A 95 -10.86 -8.22 -19.51
C LEU A 95 -11.19 -8.78 -19.19
#